data_7fc827867aecb2bb7bbb1413e46790ed
#
_entry.id   7fc827867aecb2bb7bbb1413e46790ed
#
_cell.length_a   1.000
_cell.length_b   1.000
_cell.length_c   1.000
_cell.angle_alpha   90.00
_cell.angle_beta   90.00
_cell.angle_gamma   90.00
#
_symmetry.space_group_name_H-M   'P 1'
#
loop_
_entity.id
_entity.type
_entity.pdbx_description
1 polymer ?
#
loop_
_entity_poly.entity_id
_entity_poly.type
_entity_poly.pdbx_seq_one_letter_code
_entity_poly.pdbx_strand_id
1 'polypeptide(L)'
;MREQPHVRIRMTDIHRCPLALPFMMLLICTLVLAAGCTQQATTPPAPDPVHELGATLPPPGELVLVNGSRMHVRCTGTGSPVVVMEAGSTDISLSWGKVQPGVANFTRVCAYDRLGYGWSEPLEGPVTARDVTGQLHSLLGAANITPPYVLVGHSLGGEYVRYYASRYPDDVAGIVLVDPGSEWQMVRTGEHFTREQQAAIHTAVLGIRSMRERAENGTFAANLSLVPADPRLPSYEFHAYQALLAARPSFWEARAVEAESAFSIFSELQQAEITLPKNIPLVVIASGNDMGFSQDPSNNAEANAMFRTLQQEMARESANGTYRVAPNTTHYVQLDRPDIVIEAIRSVVDTARALPDKNIKM
;
A
#
# COMPACT_ATOMS: atom_id res chain seq x y z
N MET A 1 9.65 57.28 -1.40
CA MET A 1 11.06 56.93 -1.38
C MET A 1 11.41 56.50 0.06
N ARG A 2 11.46 55.22 0.32
CA ARG A 2 12.10 54.60 1.49
C ARG A 2 12.70 53.31 0.98
N GLU A 3 14.02 53.25 1.10
CA GLU A 3 14.89 52.14 0.64
C GLU A 3 14.65 50.89 1.44
N GLN A 4 14.68 49.73 0.77
CA GLN A 4 14.71 48.42 1.39
C GLN A 4 16.19 47.96 1.61
N PRO A 5 16.55 47.40 2.74
CA PRO A 5 17.88 46.88 2.98
C PRO A 5 18.09 45.53 2.31
N HIS A 6 19.14 45.42 1.48
CA HIS A 6 19.68 44.18 0.96
C HIS A 6 20.32 43.36 2.09
N VAL A 7 19.79 42.18 2.36
CA VAL A 7 20.45 41.19 3.21
C VAL A 7 21.40 40.35 2.35
N ARG A 8 22.70 40.57 2.52
CA ARG A 8 23.76 39.68 2.02
C ARG A 8 23.85 38.46 2.95
N ILE A 9 23.48 37.27 2.46
CA ILE A 9 23.76 36.00 3.12
C ILE A 9 25.22 35.62 2.80
N ARG A 10 26.08 35.56 3.82
CA ARG A 10 27.41 34.98 3.75
C ARG A 10 27.29 33.47 3.72
N MET A 11 27.84 32.84 2.69
CA MET A 11 28.12 31.41 2.65
C MET A 11 29.34 31.12 3.58
N THR A 12 29.10 30.65 4.77
CA THR A 12 30.01 29.85 5.58
C THR A 12 29.18 29.16 6.66
N ASP A 13 29.10 27.85 6.54
CA ASP A 13 28.90 26.82 7.56
C ASP A 13 28.00 25.70 7.08
N ILE A 14 28.60 24.90 6.16
CA ILE A 14 28.07 23.56 5.85
C ILE A 14 28.89 22.58 6.69
N HIS A 15 28.52 22.38 7.94
CA HIS A 15 28.91 21.18 8.69
C HIS A 15 27.88 20.84 9.75
N ARG A 16 27.32 19.64 9.57
CA ARG A 16 26.47 18.79 10.42
C ARG A 16 25.06 18.65 9.93
N CYS A 17 24.89 17.62 9.12
CA CYS A 17 23.60 17.03 8.83
C CYS A 17 23.30 15.94 9.89
N PRO A 18 22.30 16.07 10.72
CA PRO A 18 21.75 14.93 11.44
C PRO A 18 20.64 14.33 10.57
N LEU A 19 20.94 13.20 9.94
CA LEU A 19 19.99 12.40 9.19
C LEU A 19 19.14 11.59 10.16
N ALA A 20 17.88 11.98 10.29
CA ALA A 20 16.86 11.13 10.85
C ALA A 20 15.53 11.38 10.12
N LEU A 21 15.10 10.40 9.33
CA LEU A 21 13.89 10.42 8.50
C LEU A 21 12.67 9.79 9.24
N PRO A 22 11.45 10.29 9.05
CA PRO A 22 10.27 9.72 9.70
C PRO A 22 9.89 8.34 9.14
N PHE A 23 9.50 7.43 10.01
CA PHE A 23 9.38 5.99 9.82
C PHE A 23 8.25 5.53 8.87
N MET A 24 7.32 6.37 8.48
CA MET A 24 6.20 5.97 7.60
C MET A 24 6.60 5.67 6.15
N MET A 25 7.82 6.07 5.75
CA MET A 25 8.44 5.67 4.48
C MET A 25 9.81 5.00 4.68
N LEU A 26 10.22 4.74 5.92
CA LEU A 26 11.60 4.40 6.29
C LEU A 26 11.97 2.93 6.02
N LEU A 27 11.05 2.05 5.66
CA LEU A 27 11.44 0.70 5.24
C LEU A 27 12.22 0.70 3.90
N ILE A 28 12.27 1.84 3.22
CA ILE A 28 12.99 1.99 1.96
C ILE A 28 14.36 2.65 2.15
N CYS A 29 14.58 3.45 3.21
CA CYS A 29 15.76 4.31 3.34
C CYS A 29 16.88 3.82 4.28
N THR A 30 16.68 2.83 5.14
CA THR A 30 17.70 2.45 6.14
C THR A 30 18.94 1.72 5.59
N LEU A 31 19.02 1.46 4.27
CA LEU A 31 20.13 0.74 3.63
C LEU A 31 21.07 1.60 2.77
N VAL A 32 20.86 2.92 2.67
CA VAL A 32 21.61 3.76 1.69
C VAL A 32 22.92 4.37 2.23
N LEU A 33 23.23 4.29 3.53
CA LEU A 33 24.31 5.10 4.14
C LEU A 33 25.67 4.40 4.38
N ALA A 34 25.95 3.26 3.78
CA ALA A 34 27.24 2.57 3.98
C ALA A 34 27.96 2.16 2.70
N ALA A 35 28.09 3.03 1.69
CA ALA A 35 28.99 2.74 0.58
C ALA A 35 29.71 4.01 0.12
N GLY A 36 30.90 4.22 0.67
CA GLY A 36 31.89 5.16 0.14
C GLY A 36 32.40 4.70 -1.22
N CYS A 37 32.64 5.69 -2.09
CA CYS A 37 33.08 5.57 -3.48
C CYS A 37 34.41 4.84 -3.67
N THR A 38 34.42 3.82 -4.51
CA THR A 38 35.52 3.53 -5.44
C THR A 38 34.90 3.00 -6.73
N GLN A 39 34.92 3.82 -7.79
CA GLN A 39 34.60 3.40 -9.16
C GLN A 39 35.73 2.53 -9.71
N GLN A 40 35.50 1.23 -9.79
CA GLN A 40 36.18 0.37 -10.74
C GLN A 40 35.16 -0.03 -11.81
N ALA A 41 35.47 0.31 -13.07
CA ALA A 41 34.72 -0.19 -14.21
C ALA A 41 34.92 -1.72 -14.31
N THR A 42 33.95 -2.48 -13.82
CA THR A 42 33.91 -3.92 -13.97
C THR A 42 32.92 -4.26 -15.08
N THR A 43 33.30 -5.18 -15.94
CA THR A 43 32.39 -5.91 -16.86
C THR A 43 31.14 -6.31 -16.06
N PRO A 44 29.92 -6.09 -16.58
CA PRO A 44 28.74 -6.55 -15.87
C PRO A 44 28.86 -8.04 -15.57
N PRO A 45 28.60 -8.46 -14.32
CA PRO A 45 28.59 -9.88 -13.99
C PRO A 45 27.60 -10.63 -14.88
N ALA A 46 27.90 -11.91 -15.15
CA ALA A 46 26.94 -12.78 -15.80
C ALA A 46 25.59 -12.73 -15.05
N PRO A 47 24.43 -12.73 -15.74
CA PRO A 47 23.13 -12.65 -15.10
C PRO A 47 23.00 -13.73 -14.03
N ASP A 48 22.65 -13.31 -12.82
CA ASP A 48 22.40 -14.21 -11.70
C ASP A 48 21.15 -15.07 -12.04
N PRO A 49 21.18 -16.38 -11.76
CA PRO A 49 20.02 -17.25 -11.91
C PRO A 49 18.73 -16.72 -11.30
N VAL A 50 18.83 -15.88 -10.27
CA VAL A 50 17.67 -15.26 -9.62
C VAL A 50 17.12 -14.07 -10.42
N HIS A 51 17.97 -13.32 -11.13
CA HIS A 51 17.49 -12.32 -12.09
C HIS A 51 16.69 -12.99 -13.21
N GLU A 52 17.20 -14.09 -13.76
CA GLU A 52 16.46 -14.90 -14.73
C GLU A 52 15.17 -15.47 -14.12
N LEU A 53 15.22 -15.95 -12.87
CA LEU A 53 14.04 -16.43 -12.15
C LEU A 53 13.00 -15.31 -11.96
N GLY A 54 13.39 -14.11 -11.54
CA GLY A 54 12.47 -12.98 -11.36
C GLY A 54 11.84 -12.52 -12.68
N ALA A 55 12.60 -12.53 -13.79
CA ALA A 55 12.10 -12.20 -15.11
C ALA A 55 11.14 -13.27 -15.67
N THR A 56 11.33 -14.53 -15.28
CA THR A 56 10.57 -15.69 -15.75
C THR A 56 9.65 -16.31 -14.70
N LEU A 57 9.63 -15.79 -13.47
CA LEU A 57 8.81 -16.30 -12.39
C LEU A 57 7.32 -16.26 -12.78
N PRO A 58 6.66 -17.42 -12.95
CA PRO A 58 5.27 -17.45 -13.36
C PRO A 58 4.41 -16.84 -12.23
N PRO A 59 3.34 -16.09 -12.60
CA PRO A 59 2.41 -15.58 -11.60
C PRO A 59 1.74 -16.75 -10.87
N PRO A 60 1.56 -16.65 -9.53
CA PRO A 60 0.87 -17.68 -8.76
C PRO A 60 -0.65 -17.68 -8.96
N GLY A 61 -1.16 -16.93 -9.90
CA GLY A 61 -2.56 -16.77 -10.29
C GLY A 61 -2.71 -16.59 -11.79
N GLU A 62 -3.58 -15.71 -12.19
CA GLU A 62 -3.92 -15.43 -13.57
C GLU A 62 -3.50 -14.02 -13.99
N LEU A 63 -3.13 -13.85 -15.27
CA LEU A 63 -2.97 -12.55 -15.91
C LEU A 63 -4.22 -12.28 -16.75
N VAL A 64 -5.06 -11.38 -16.29
CA VAL A 64 -6.34 -11.03 -16.90
C VAL A 64 -6.18 -9.77 -17.74
N LEU A 65 -6.68 -9.77 -18.96
CA LEU A 65 -6.66 -8.58 -19.83
C LEU A 65 -7.73 -7.58 -19.38
N VAL A 66 -7.29 -6.40 -18.98
CA VAL A 66 -8.12 -5.31 -18.46
C VAL A 66 -7.77 -4.04 -19.22
N ASN A 67 -8.71 -3.52 -20.02
CA ASN A 67 -8.53 -2.26 -20.78
C ASN A 67 -7.22 -2.19 -21.60
N GLY A 68 -6.77 -3.32 -22.14
CA GLY A 68 -5.57 -3.40 -22.97
C GLY A 68 -4.28 -3.78 -22.22
N SER A 69 -4.28 -3.80 -20.88
CA SER A 69 -3.15 -4.22 -20.04
C SER A 69 -3.47 -5.50 -19.26
N ARG A 70 -2.48 -6.34 -19.00
CA ARG A 70 -2.66 -7.55 -18.20
C ARG A 70 -2.43 -7.25 -16.73
N MET A 71 -3.40 -7.61 -15.89
CA MET A 71 -3.33 -7.48 -14.43
C MET A 71 -3.32 -8.87 -13.78
N HIS A 72 -2.46 -9.03 -12.79
CA HIS A 72 -2.37 -10.24 -12.00
C HIS A 72 -3.46 -10.29 -10.94
N VAL A 73 -4.10 -11.46 -10.81
CA VAL A 73 -5.02 -11.78 -9.72
C VAL A 73 -4.85 -13.24 -9.30
N ARG A 74 -4.79 -13.49 -7.99
CA ARG A 74 -4.74 -14.83 -7.39
C ARG A 74 -5.95 -15.03 -6.51
N CYS A 75 -6.83 -15.96 -6.90
CA CYS A 75 -7.98 -16.36 -6.10
C CYS A 75 -7.76 -17.76 -5.52
N THR A 76 -8.20 -17.96 -4.26
CA THR A 76 -8.18 -19.26 -3.57
C THR A 76 -9.46 -19.42 -2.76
N GLY A 77 -9.78 -20.67 -2.35
CA GLY A 77 -11.02 -20.95 -1.66
C GLY A 77 -12.27 -20.88 -2.54
N THR A 78 -13.43 -21.14 -1.95
CA THR A 78 -14.73 -21.14 -2.65
C THR A 78 -15.81 -20.53 -1.75
N GLY A 79 -16.89 -20.02 -2.35
CA GLY A 79 -18.01 -19.46 -1.60
C GLY A 79 -18.21 -17.95 -1.82
N SER A 80 -19.21 -17.40 -1.13
CA SER A 80 -19.64 -15.99 -1.21
C SER A 80 -19.92 -15.47 0.21
N PRO A 81 -19.81 -14.15 0.45
CA PRO A 81 -19.25 -13.13 -0.45
C PRO A 81 -17.77 -13.39 -0.78
N VAL A 82 -17.32 -12.89 -1.93
CA VAL A 82 -15.90 -12.98 -2.30
C VAL A 82 -15.11 -11.91 -1.54
N VAL A 83 -14.00 -12.30 -0.92
CA VAL A 83 -13.07 -11.36 -0.29
C VAL A 83 -12.08 -10.85 -1.33
N VAL A 84 -11.94 -9.53 -1.47
CA VAL A 84 -10.98 -8.88 -2.37
C VAL A 84 -9.99 -8.08 -1.54
N MET A 85 -8.70 -8.36 -1.69
CA MET A 85 -7.62 -7.78 -0.88
C MET A 85 -6.81 -6.77 -1.68
N GLU A 86 -6.81 -5.51 -1.20
CA GLU A 86 -6.06 -4.37 -1.74
C GLU A 86 -4.83 -4.10 -0.89
N ALA A 87 -3.66 -4.14 -1.52
CA ALA A 87 -2.39 -3.88 -0.86
C ALA A 87 -2.18 -2.39 -0.55
N GLY A 88 -1.30 -2.10 0.39
CA GLY A 88 -0.90 -0.74 0.74
C GLY A 88 -0.10 -0.03 -0.35
N SER A 89 0.30 1.23 -0.10
CA SER A 89 1.18 1.96 -1.00
C SER A 89 2.49 1.20 -1.17
N THR A 90 2.98 1.15 -2.40
CA THR A 90 4.23 0.49 -2.78
C THR A 90 4.30 -1.02 -2.51
N ASP A 91 3.16 -1.67 -2.21
CA ASP A 91 3.08 -3.08 -1.86
C ASP A 91 2.26 -3.89 -2.90
N ILE A 92 2.31 -5.22 -2.81
CA ILE A 92 1.73 -6.16 -3.78
C ILE A 92 0.90 -7.25 -3.09
N SER A 93 0.24 -8.07 -3.89
CA SER A 93 -0.60 -9.19 -3.43
C SER A 93 0.10 -10.15 -2.47
N LEU A 94 1.43 -10.27 -2.55
CA LEU A 94 2.22 -11.16 -1.68
C LEU A 94 2.20 -10.75 -0.20
N SER A 95 1.92 -9.48 0.13
CA SER A 95 1.79 -9.03 1.52
C SER A 95 0.63 -9.69 2.27
N TRP A 96 -0.30 -10.27 1.53
CA TRP A 96 -1.42 -11.05 2.07
C TRP A 96 -1.11 -12.54 2.26
N GLY A 97 0.14 -12.97 2.02
CA GLY A 97 0.54 -14.38 2.03
C GLY A 97 0.25 -15.12 3.34
N LYS A 98 0.21 -14.43 4.50
CA LYS A 98 -0.19 -15.02 5.78
C LYS A 98 -1.70 -15.00 6.04
N VAL A 99 -2.44 -14.13 5.37
CA VAL A 99 -3.89 -13.94 5.58
C VAL A 99 -4.71 -14.76 4.58
N GLN A 100 -4.36 -14.70 3.31
CA GLN A 100 -5.11 -15.33 2.22
C GLN A 100 -5.41 -16.82 2.45
N PRO A 101 -4.43 -17.66 2.89
CA PRO A 101 -4.71 -19.09 3.15
C PRO A 101 -5.74 -19.32 4.27
N GLY A 102 -5.72 -18.48 5.31
CA GLY A 102 -6.68 -18.57 6.42
C GLY A 102 -8.10 -18.20 6.00
N VAL A 103 -8.24 -17.18 5.14
CA VAL A 103 -9.54 -16.75 4.59
C VAL A 103 -10.10 -17.76 3.60
N ALA A 104 -9.25 -18.40 2.80
CA ALA A 104 -9.63 -19.43 1.83
C ALA A 104 -10.35 -20.64 2.46
N ASN A 105 -10.20 -20.86 3.78
CA ASN A 105 -10.87 -21.95 4.50
C ASN A 105 -12.39 -21.71 4.70
N PHE A 106 -12.90 -20.49 4.48
CA PHE A 106 -14.32 -20.20 4.74
C PHE A 106 -15.03 -19.39 3.63
N THR A 107 -14.28 -18.82 2.69
CA THR A 107 -14.85 -18.15 1.50
C THR A 107 -13.82 -18.07 0.37
N ARG A 108 -14.27 -17.68 -0.84
CA ARG A 108 -13.35 -17.34 -1.93
C ARG A 108 -12.66 -16.01 -1.61
N VAL A 109 -11.34 -15.96 -1.80
CA VAL A 109 -10.52 -14.79 -1.54
C VAL A 109 -9.56 -14.52 -2.69
N CYS A 110 -9.47 -13.27 -3.14
CA CYS A 110 -8.63 -12.83 -4.24
C CYS A 110 -7.73 -11.68 -3.77
N ALA A 111 -6.44 -11.78 -4.05
CA ALA A 111 -5.49 -10.68 -3.95
C ALA A 111 -4.97 -10.38 -5.37
N TYR A 112 -4.67 -9.14 -5.67
CA TYR A 112 -4.26 -8.71 -7.01
C TYR A 112 -3.10 -7.72 -6.94
N ASP A 113 -2.44 -7.52 -8.06
CA ASP A 113 -1.41 -6.51 -8.21
C ASP A 113 -1.94 -5.35 -9.07
N ARG A 114 -1.80 -4.12 -8.60
CA ARG A 114 -2.07 -2.92 -9.39
C ARG A 114 -1.16 -2.86 -10.62
N LEU A 115 -1.53 -2.11 -11.66
CA LEU A 115 -0.64 -1.87 -12.80
C LEU A 115 0.71 -1.31 -12.32
N GLY A 116 1.79 -1.81 -12.91
CA GLY A 116 3.16 -1.51 -12.53
C GLY A 116 3.71 -2.35 -11.39
N TYR A 117 2.87 -3.07 -10.66
CA TYR A 117 3.24 -3.83 -9.47
C TYR A 117 3.27 -5.34 -9.74
N GLY A 118 4.10 -6.05 -8.99
CA GLY A 118 4.16 -7.51 -8.98
C GLY A 118 4.27 -8.10 -10.38
N TRP A 119 3.29 -8.90 -10.77
CA TRP A 119 3.20 -9.53 -12.09
C TRP A 119 2.37 -8.74 -13.11
N SER A 120 1.68 -7.68 -12.69
CA SER A 120 0.92 -6.82 -13.59
C SER A 120 1.82 -6.08 -14.60
N GLU A 121 1.27 -5.72 -15.75
CA GLU A 121 1.99 -4.93 -16.75
C GLU A 121 2.34 -3.53 -16.23
N PRO A 122 3.33 -2.86 -16.85
CA PRO A 122 3.76 -1.54 -16.42
C PRO A 122 2.62 -0.52 -16.35
N LEU A 123 2.74 0.40 -15.41
CA LEU A 123 1.87 1.56 -15.29
C LEU A 123 2.31 2.65 -16.28
N GLU A 124 1.35 3.26 -16.97
CA GLU A 124 1.57 4.43 -17.82
C GLU A 124 0.97 5.69 -17.16
N GLY A 125 1.80 6.69 -16.93
CA GLY A 125 1.39 8.00 -16.40
C GLY A 125 1.15 8.03 -14.88
N PRO A 126 0.63 9.16 -14.37
CA PRO A 126 0.35 9.35 -12.95
C PRO A 126 -0.80 8.46 -12.47
N VAL A 127 -0.84 8.19 -11.16
CA VAL A 127 -1.87 7.39 -10.50
C VAL A 127 -2.92 8.29 -9.86
N THR A 128 -4.19 7.97 -10.06
CA THR A 128 -5.33 8.55 -9.34
C THR A 128 -6.12 7.48 -8.59
N ALA A 129 -6.85 7.87 -7.55
CA ALA A 129 -7.73 6.93 -6.84
C ALA A 129 -8.83 6.38 -7.76
N ARG A 130 -9.31 7.20 -8.69
CA ARG A 130 -10.29 6.81 -9.71
C ARG A 130 -9.75 5.74 -10.64
N ASP A 131 -8.50 5.87 -11.10
CA ASP A 131 -7.89 4.90 -12.00
C ASP A 131 -7.71 3.55 -11.30
N VAL A 132 -7.16 3.55 -10.08
CA VAL A 132 -6.99 2.31 -9.29
C VAL A 132 -8.32 1.60 -9.06
N THR A 133 -9.35 2.32 -8.61
CA THR A 133 -10.66 1.72 -8.33
C THR A 133 -11.39 1.29 -9.60
N GLY A 134 -11.25 2.05 -10.70
CA GLY A 134 -11.80 1.70 -12.02
C GLY A 134 -11.12 0.46 -12.61
N GLN A 135 -9.79 0.35 -12.46
CA GLN A 135 -9.02 -0.83 -12.86
C GLN A 135 -9.44 -2.07 -12.05
N LEU A 136 -9.59 -1.94 -10.72
CA LEU A 136 -10.08 -3.03 -9.89
C LEU A 136 -11.48 -3.50 -10.32
N HIS A 137 -12.43 -2.57 -10.53
CA HIS A 137 -13.78 -2.91 -10.99
C HIS A 137 -13.73 -3.65 -12.33
N SER A 138 -12.94 -3.17 -13.27
CA SER A 138 -12.76 -3.81 -14.57
C SER A 138 -12.09 -5.19 -14.46
N LEU A 139 -11.09 -5.33 -13.58
CA LEU A 139 -10.42 -6.60 -13.30
C LEU A 139 -11.38 -7.65 -12.76
N LEU A 140 -12.20 -7.28 -11.77
CA LEU A 140 -13.17 -8.20 -11.17
C LEU A 140 -14.18 -8.70 -12.22
N GLY A 141 -14.69 -7.80 -13.08
CA GLY A 141 -15.57 -8.18 -14.19
C GLY A 141 -14.88 -9.09 -15.19
N ALA A 142 -13.67 -8.75 -15.66
CA ALA A 142 -12.94 -9.52 -16.65
C ALA A 142 -12.48 -10.90 -16.14
N ALA A 143 -12.20 -11.03 -14.84
CA ALA A 143 -11.85 -12.28 -14.18
C ALA A 143 -13.06 -13.14 -13.78
N ASN A 144 -14.29 -12.73 -14.12
CA ASN A 144 -15.53 -13.38 -13.66
C ASN A 144 -15.60 -13.55 -12.13
N ILE A 145 -15.13 -12.56 -11.40
CA ILE A 145 -15.28 -12.47 -9.96
C ILE A 145 -16.52 -11.62 -9.70
N THR A 146 -17.60 -12.28 -9.32
CA THR A 146 -18.91 -11.61 -9.20
C THR A 146 -19.20 -11.13 -7.79
N PRO A 147 -19.90 -9.98 -7.60
CA PRO A 147 -20.34 -9.53 -6.29
C PRO A 147 -21.35 -10.52 -5.66
N PRO A 148 -21.62 -10.41 -4.34
CA PRO A 148 -21.15 -9.33 -3.45
C PRO A 148 -19.72 -9.53 -2.96
N TYR A 149 -19.01 -8.40 -2.70
CA TYR A 149 -17.62 -8.41 -2.21
C TYR A 149 -17.54 -8.01 -0.74
N VAL A 150 -16.60 -8.63 -0.01
CA VAL A 150 -16.02 -8.07 1.20
C VAL A 150 -14.66 -7.50 0.80
N LEU A 151 -14.52 -6.18 0.88
CA LEU A 151 -13.28 -5.49 0.53
C LEU A 151 -12.36 -5.41 1.74
N VAL A 152 -11.09 -5.72 1.55
CA VAL A 152 -10.06 -5.63 2.59
C VAL A 152 -8.95 -4.74 2.09
N GLY A 153 -8.64 -3.65 2.78
CA GLY A 153 -7.60 -2.71 2.36
C GLY A 153 -6.60 -2.43 3.48
N HIS A 154 -5.31 -2.45 3.14
CA HIS A 154 -4.22 -2.07 4.03
C HIS A 154 -3.72 -0.67 3.69
N SER A 155 -3.50 0.20 4.72
CA SER A 155 -2.88 1.52 4.52
C SER A 155 -3.63 2.34 3.43
N LEU A 156 -2.94 2.82 2.38
CA LEU A 156 -3.54 3.49 1.22
C LEU A 156 -4.57 2.61 0.50
N GLY A 157 -4.39 1.28 0.51
CA GLY A 157 -5.40 0.34 0.00
C GLY A 157 -6.73 0.42 0.75
N GLY A 158 -6.71 0.85 2.02
CA GLY A 158 -7.93 1.15 2.79
C GLY A 158 -8.73 2.31 2.20
N GLU A 159 -8.03 3.33 1.70
CA GLU A 159 -8.65 4.46 1.01
C GLU A 159 -9.26 4.03 -0.33
N TYR A 160 -8.53 3.22 -1.11
CA TYR A 160 -9.02 2.73 -2.39
C TYR A 160 -10.29 1.87 -2.24
N VAL A 161 -10.34 0.97 -1.24
CA VAL A 161 -11.54 0.14 -1.04
C VAL A 161 -12.72 0.95 -0.49
N ARG A 162 -12.51 1.99 0.33
CA ARG A 162 -13.56 2.93 0.73
C ARG A 162 -14.11 3.69 -0.47
N TYR A 163 -13.21 4.20 -1.31
CA TYR A 163 -13.60 4.90 -2.54
C TYR A 163 -14.33 3.98 -3.52
N TYR A 164 -13.87 2.72 -3.66
CA TYR A 164 -14.59 1.70 -4.43
C TYR A 164 -16.01 1.50 -3.90
N ALA A 165 -16.17 1.31 -2.59
CA ALA A 165 -17.48 1.09 -1.98
C ALA A 165 -18.42 2.30 -2.12
N SER A 166 -17.90 3.52 -2.14
CA SER A 166 -18.66 4.74 -2.42
C SER A 166 -19.13 4.80 -3.88
N ARG A 167 -18.33 4.30 -4.82
CA ARG A 167 -18.66 4.34 -6.25
C ARG A 167 -19.54 3.17 -6.71
N TYR A 168 -19.37 2.01 -6.09
CA TYR A 168 -20.05 0.76 -6.44
C TYR A 168 -20.72 0.14 -5.20
N PRO A 169 -21.66 0.87 -4.55
CA PRO A 169 -22.21 0.48 -3.24
C PRO A 169 -23.03 -0.83 -3.30
N ASP A 170 -23.56 -1.16 -4.46
CA ASP A 170 -24.36 -2.38 -4.64
C ASP A 170 -23.49 -3.65 -4.73
N ASP A 171 -22.22 -3.51 -5.09
CA ASP A 171 -21.29 -4.62 -5.21
C ASP A 171 -20.70 -5.03 -3.84
N VAL A 172 -20.82 -4.18 -2.80
CA VAL A 172 -20.08 -4.35 -1.54
C VAL A 172 -20.99 -4.80 -0.41
N ALA A 173 -20.64 -5.93 0.20
CA ALA A 173 -21.33 -6.53 1.34
C ALA A 173 -20.65 -6.25 2.69
N GLY A 174 -19.38 -5.84 2.69
CA GLY A 174 -18.64 -5.55 3.91
C GLY A 174 -17.24 -5.00 3.64
N ILE A 175 -16.63 -4.40 4.66
CA ILE A 175 -15.30 -3.80 4.55
C ILE A 175 -14.46 -4.12 5.78
N VAL A 176 -13.18 -4.46 5.57
CA VAL A 176 -12.16 -4.54 6.62
C VAL A 176 -11.00 -3.62 6.25
N LEU A 177 -10.71 -2.67 7.11
CA LEU A 177 -9.61 -1.73 6.96
C LEU A 177 -8.48 -2.12 7.93
N VAL A 178 -7.29 -2.36 7.40
CA VAL A 178 -6.12 -2.79 8.17
C VAL A 178 -5.13 -1.63 8.22
N ASP A 179 -5.05 -1.01 9.36
CA ASP A 179 -4.26 0.20 9.65
C ASP A 179 -4.35 1.25 8.52
N PRO A 180 -5.60 1.64 8.15
CA PRO A 180 -5.85 2.47 6.98
C PRO A 180 -5.26 3.87 7.14
N GLY A 181 -4.80 4.47 6.04
CA GLY A 181 -4.59 5.90 5.94
C GLY A 181 -5.91 6.68 6.05
N SER A 182 -5.85 7.99 5.91
CA SER A 182 -7.03 8.84 5.79
C SER A 182 -6.75 10.00 4.85
N GLU A 183 -7.69 10.30 3.99
CA GLU A 183 -7.67 11.47 3.13
C GLU A 183 -7.51 12.78 3.93
N TRP A 184 -7.92 12.77 5.19
CA TRP A 184 -7.84 13.93 6.09
C TRP A 184 -6.52 14.05 6.85
N GLN A 185 -5.64 13.05 6.80
CA GLN A 185 -4.42 13.04 7.61
C GLN A 185 -3.51 14.24 7.33
N MET A 186 -3.37 14.65 6.08
CA MET A 186 -2.52 15.79 5.71
C MET A 186 -3.12 17.15 6.13
N VAL A 187 -4.44 17.26 6.16
CA VAL A 187 -5.14 18.49 6.53
C VAL A 187 -5.17 18.69 8.04
N ARG A 188 -5.42 17.61 8.79
CA ARG A 188 -5.61 17.69 10.25
C ARG A 188 -4.32 17.72 11.05
N THR A 189 -3.20 17.29 10.47
CA THR A 189 -1.89 17.36 11.15
C THR A 189 -1.17 18.70 11.02
N GLY A 190 -1.73 19.67 10.27
CA GLY A 190 -1.24 21.05 10.18
C GLY A 190 -0.09 21.23 9.15
N GLU A 191 0.22 22.51 8.86
CA GLU A 191 1.17 22.88 7.81
C GLU A 191 2.62 22.44 8.08
N HIS A 192 3.03 22.39 9.35
CA HIS A 192 4.39 21.95 9.69
C HIS A 192 4.59 20.48 9.35
N PHE A 193 3.67 19.63 9.74
CA PHE A 193 3.68 18.20 9.43
C PHE A 193 3.58 17.96 7.91
N THR A 194 2.75 18.73 7.21
CA THR A 194 2.63 18.63 5.76
C THR A 194 3.96 18.90 5.04
N ARG A 195 4.74 19.90 5.50
CA ARG A 195 6.08 20.18 4.93
C ARG A 195 7.08 19.08 5.22
N GLU A 196 7.11 18.54 6.43
CA GLU A 196 7.96 17.39 6.77
C GLU A 196 7.60 16.16 5.91
N GLN A 197 6.31 15.89 5.74
CA GLN A 197 5.83 14.79 4.89
C GLN A 197 6.19 14.99 3.41
N GLN A 198 6.07 16.20 2.87
CA GLN A 198 6.48 16.50 1.50
C GLN A 198 7.97 16.26 1.29
N ALA A 199 8.81 16.72 2.22
CA ALA A 199 10.25 16.49 2.16
C ALA A 199 10.61 15.00 2.27
N ALA A 200 9.91 14.26 3.13
CA ALA A 200 10.09 12.83 3.29
C ALA A 200 9.68 12.05 2.02
N ILE A 201 8.54 12.39 1.42
CA ILE A 201 8.09 11.80 0.15
C ILE A 201 9.11 12.08 -0.96
N HIS A 202 9.57 13.32 -1.10
CA HIS A 202 10.59 13.66 -2.11
C HIS A 202 11.86 12.83 -1.93
N THR A 203 12.36 12.72 -0.69
CA THR A 203 13.54 11.92 -0.39
C THR A 203 13.33 10.43 -0.69
N ALA A 204 12.15 9.91 -0.36
CA ALA A 204 11.80 8.52 -0.64
C ALA A 204 11.72 8.24 -2.15
N VAL A 205 11.13 9.15 -2.94
CA VAL A 205 11.09 9.05 -4.40
C VAL A 205 12.49 8.97 -5.01
N LEU A 206 13.41 9.83 -4.56
CA LEU A 206 14.82 9.76 -5.00
C LEU A 206 15.46 8.42 -4.64
N GLY A 207 15.20 7.91 -3.43
CA GLY A 207 15.64 6.59 -3.01
C GLY A 207 15.08 5.46 -3.88
N ILE A 208 13.79 5.49 -4.17
CA ILE A 208 13.10 4.51 -5.03
C ILE A 208 13.69 4.53 -6.45
N ARG A 209 13.94 5.71 -7.02
CA ARG A 209 14.57 5.82 -8.35
C ARG A 209 16.00 5.30 -8.36
N SER A 210 16.77 5.52 -7.29
CA SER A 210 18.09 4.89 -7.13
C SER A 210 18.00 3.36 -7.08
N MET A 211 16.94 2.78 -6.49
CA MET A 211 16.71 1.33 -6.52
C MET A 211 16.35 0.85 -7.93
N ARG A 212 15.57 1.63 -8.69
CA ARG A 212 15.32 1.35 -10.12
C ARG A 212 16.61 1.24 -10.90
N GLU A 213 17.53 2.20 -10.76
CA GLU A 213 18.85 2.16 -11.42
C GLU A 213 19.66 0.90 -11.06
N ARG A 214 19.57 0.45 -9.80
CA ARG A 214 20.23 -0.78 -9.34
C ARG A 214 19.61 -2.05 -9.94
N ALA A 215 18.31 -2.05 -10.18
CA ALA A 215 17.64 -3.14 -10.91
C ALA A 215 18.07 -3.13 -12.40
N GLU A 216 18.08 -1.96 -13.05
CA GLU A 216 18.45 -1.80 -14.45
C GLU A 216 19.90 -2.20 -14.75
N ASN A 217 20.84 -1.84 -13.86
CA ASN A 217 22.28 -2.12 -14.07
C ASN A 217 22.72 -3.48 -13.51
N GLY A 218 21.80 -4.33 -13.03
CA GLY A 218 22.07 -5.67 -12.55
C GLY A 218 22.68 -5.75 -11.14
N THR A 219 22.79 -4.64 -10.41
CA THR A 219 23.33 -4.64 -9.03
C THR A 219 22.53 -5.57 -8.11
N PHE A 220 21.21 -5.57 -8.23
CA PHE A 220 20.36 -6.45 -7.44
C PHE A 220 20.47 -7.91 -7.88
N ALA A 221 20.61 -8.15 -9.18
CA ALA A 221 20.85 -9.48 -9.71
C ALA A 221 22.16 -10.09 -9.18
N ALA A 222 23.21 -9.26 -9.05
CA ALA A 222 24.48 -9.69 -8.50
C ALA A 222 24.43 -9.97 -6.99
N ASN A 223 23.52 -9.32 -6.25
CA ASN A 223 23.39 -9.52 -4.80
C ASN A 223 21.97 -9.19 -4.30
N LEU A 224 21.13 -10.23 -4.18
CA LEU A 224 19.75 -10.11 -3.70
C LEU A 224 19.62 -9.63 -2.25
N SER A 225 20.67 -9.75 -1.43
CA SER A 225 20.60 -9.21 -0.07
C SER A 225 20.48 -7.68 -0.02
N LEU A 226 20.74 -7.02 -1.15
CA LEU A 226 20.54 -5.57 -1.32
C LEU A 226 19.10 -5.21 -1.68
N VAL A 227 18.25 -6.19 -2.02
CA VAL A 227 16.85 -5.99 -2.36
C VAL A 227 16.03 -5.91 -1.06
N PRO A 228 15.38 -4.78 -0.78
CA PRO A 228 14.55 -4.67 0.41
C PRO A 228 13.29 -5.52 0.26
N ALA A 229 13.17 -6.52 1.11
CA ALA A 229 11.95 -7.33 1.27
C ALA A 229 11.69 -7.56 2.75
N ASP A 230 10.42 -7.65 3.12
CA ASP A 230 10.05 -7.84 4.52
C ASP A 230 10.31 -9.30 4.95
N PRO A 231 11.21 -9.54 5.92
CA PRO A 231 11.56 -10.90 6.35
C PRO A 231 10.39 -11.62 7.06
N ARG A 232 9.31 -10.92 7.39
CA ARG A 232 8.09 -11.50 7.97
C ARG A 232 7.22 -12.20 6.94
N LEU A 233 7.43 -11.96 5.63
CA LEU A 233 6.74 -12.69 4.57
C LEU A 233 7.05 -14.20 4.68
N PRO A 234 6.09 -15.09 4.33
CA PRO A 234 6.40 -16.50 4.16
C PRO A 234 7.51 -16.71 3.12
N SER A 235 8.24 -17.83 3.22
CA SER A 235 9.47 -18.04 2.45
C SER A 235 9.30 -17.88 0.93
N TYR A 236 8.22 -18.42 0.36
CA TYR A 236 7.95 -18.26 -1.08
C TYR A 236 7.70 -16.80 -1.45
N GLU A 237 6.82 -16.12 -0.72
CA GLU A 237 6.44 -14.73 -0.95
C GLU A 237 7.65 -13.79 -0.77
N PHE A 238 8.51 -14.07 0.19
CA PHE A 238 9.75 -13.32 0.41
C PHE A 238 10.69 -13.40 -0.80
N HIS A 239 10.99 -14.62 -1.27
CA HIS A 239 11.90 -14.80 -2.41
C HIS A 239 11.28 -14.31 -3.72
N ALA A 240 9.99 -14.53 -3.94
CA ALA A 240 9.28 -14.02 -5.10
C ALA A 240 9.28 -12.48 -5.14
N TYR A 241 9.07 -11.84 -4.00
CA TYR A 241 9.12 -10.38 -3.88
C TYR A 241 10.51 -9.84 -4.23
N GLN A 242 11.57 -10.43 -3.65
CA GLN A 242 12.95 -10.05 -3.98
C GLN A 242 13.27 -10.23 -5.47
N ALA A 243 12.88 -11.36 -6.05
CA ALA A 243 13.10 -11.65 -7.45
C ALA A 243 12.39 -10.65 -8.38
N LEU A 244 11.13 -10.30 -8.09
CA LEU A 244 10.37 -9.30 -8.84
C LEU A 244 11.02 -7.92 -8.76
N LEU A 245 11.42 -7.48 -7.58
CA LEU A 245 12.09 -6.20 -7.39
C LEU A 245 13.47 -6.13 -8.06
N ALA A 246 14.21 -7.24 -8.09
CA ALA A 246 15.50 -7.32 -8.77
C ALA A 246 15.37 -7.28 -10.29
N ALA A 247 14.34 -7.94 -10.84
CA ALA A 247 14.21 -8.18 -12.28
C ALA A 247 13.32 -7.17 -13.02
N ARG A 248 12.54 -6.34 -12.29
CA ARG A 248 11.55 -5.45 -12.91
C ARG A 248 11.76 -3.99 -12.52
N PRO A 249 12.56 -3.22 -13.27
CA PRO A 249 12.75 -1.79 -13.05
C PRO A 249 11.43 -1.00 -13.08
N SER A 250 10.45 -1.42 -13.88
CA SER A 250 9.09 -0.83 -13.94
C SER A 250 8.34 -0.90 -12.62
N PHE A 251 8.62 -1.90 -11.78
CA PHE A 251 8.05 -2.00 -10.45
C PHE A 251 8.54 -0.84 -9.54
N TRP A 252 9.81 -0.49 -9.60
CA TRP A 252 10.36 0.65 -8.88
C TRP A 252 9.80 1.98 -9.39
N GLU A 253 9.61 2.10 -10.72
CA GLU A 253 8.99 3.29 -11.29
C GLU A 253 7.55 3.47 -10.83
N ALA A 254 6.73 2.40 -10.83
CA ALA A 254 5.36 2.46 -10.33
C ALA A 254 5.31 2.91 -8.85
N ARG A 255 6.25 2.43 -8.02
CA ARG A 255 6.39 2.87 -6.63
C ARG A 255 6.75 4.36 -6.51
N ALA A 256 7.63 4.86 -7.37
CA ALA A 256 7.99 6.27 -7.40
C ALA A 256 6.80 7.14 -7.82
N VAL A 257 6.10 6.74 -8.87
CA VAL A 257 4.92 7.44 -9.39
C VAL A 257 3.78 7.48 -8.36
N GLU A 258 3.51 6.36 -7.67
CA GLU A 258 2.48 6.34 -6.61
C GLU A 258 2.87 7.25 -5.44
N ALA A 259 4.14 7.22 -5.01
CA ALA A 259 4.62 8.08 -3.95
C ALA A 259 4.54 9.58 -4.32
N GLU A 260 4.90 9.95 -5.55
CA GLU A 260 4.74 11.32 -6.08
C GLU A 260 3.29 11.74 -6.16
N SER A 261 2.38 10.78 -6.47
CA SER A 261 0.94 11.03 -6.59
C SER A 261 0.22 11.11 -5.24
N ALA A 262 0.86 10.80 -4.11
CA ALA A 262 0.19 10.66 -2.81
C ALA A 262 -0.66 11.87 -2.43
N PHE A 263 -0.14 13.10 -2.58
CA PHE A 263 -0.91 14.31 -2.26
C PHE A 263 -2.09 14.53 -3.20
N SER A 264 -1.94 14.25 -4.49
CA SER A 264 -3.04 14.36 -5.46
C SER A 264 -4.10 13.30 -5.22
N ILE A 265 -3.71 12.09 -4.83
CA ILE A 265 -4.62 11.00 -4.44
C ILE A 265 -5.45 11.43 -3.23
N PHE A 266 -4.82 11.91 -2.15
CA PHE A 266 -5.55 12.38 -0.97
C PHE A 266 -6.48 13.56 -1.29
N SER A 267 -6.03 14.51 -2.12
CA SER A 267 -6.87 15.63 -2.55
C SER A 267 -8.09 15.16 -3.38
N GLU A 268 -7.91 14.19 -4.26
CA GLU A 268 -9.00 13.58 -5.03
C GLU A 268 -10.01 12.89 -4.09
N LEU A 269 -9.52 12.11 -3.12
CA LEU A 269 -10.37 11.40 -2.15
C LEU A 269 -11.17 12.36 -1.27
N GLN A 270 -10.57 13.49 -0.83
CA GLN A 270 -11.27 14.55 -0.10
C GLN A 270 -12.40 15.15 -0.92
N GLN A 271 -12.13 15.47 -2.20
CA GLN A 271 -13.13 16.05 -3.11
C GLN A 271 -14.22 15.07 -3.50
N ALA A 272 -13.95 13.77 -3.40
CA ALA A 272 -14.92 12.72 -3.72
C ALA A 272 -16.02 12.57 -2.67
N GLU A 273 -15.89 13.17 -1.49
CA GLU A 273 -16.87 13.08 -0.39
C GLU A 273 -17.32 11.62 -0.15
N ILE A 274 -16.35 10.74 0.16
CA ILE A 274 -16.57 9.30 0.29
C ILE A 274 -17.72 9.03 1.26
N THR A 275 -18.71 8.26 0.83
CA THR A 275 -19.83 7.82 1.65
C THR A 275 -20.03 6.31 1.53
N LEU A 276 -20.10 5.63 2.66
CA LEU A 276 -20.35 4.19 2.71
C LEU A 276 -21.85 3.89 2.89
N PRO A 277 -22.32 2.70 2.46
CA PRO A 277 -23.67 2.25 2.82
C PRO A 277 -23.83 2.21 4.34
N LYS A 278 -24.87 2.88 4.88
CA LYS A 278 -25.04 3.15 6.32
C LYS A 278 -24.98 1.94 7.24
N ASN A 279 -25.39 0.77 6.77
CA ASN A 279 -25.49 -0.45 7.57
C ASN A 279 -24.49 -1.54 7.14
N ILE A 280 -23.47 -1.20 6.35
CA ILE A 280 -22.49 -2.18 5.88
C ILE A 280 -21.67 -2.69 7.07
N PRO A 281 -21.39 -3.99 7.21
CA PRO A 281 -20.43 -4.49 8.17
C PRO A 281 -19.04 -3.88 7.89
N LEU A 282 -18.48 -3.19 8.87
CA LEU A 282 -17.20 -2.50 8.76
C LEU A 282 -16.34 -2.79 9.99
N VAL A 283 -15.11 -3.24 9.77
CA VAL A 283 -14.11 -3.39 10.83
C VAL A 283 -12.88 -2.58 10.48
N VAL A 284 -12.48 -1.69 11.38
CA VAL A 284 -11.23 -0.92 11.29
C VAL A 284 -10.27 -1.47 12.33
N ILE A 285 -9.10 -1.93 11.89
CA ILE A 285 -8.02 -2.47 12.73
C ILE A 285 -6.88 -1.46 12.71
N ALA A 286 -6.53 -0.90 13.86
CA ALA A 286 -5.36 -0.04 14.04
C ALA A 286 -4.15 -0.85 14.49
N SER A 287 -2.95 -0.42 14.12
CA SER A 287 -1.71 -0.95 14.70
C SER A 287 -1.57 -0.61 16.17
N GLY A 288 -0.91 -1.48 16.93
CA GLY A 288 -0.69 -1.29 18.36
C GLY A 288 0.47 -0.37 18.70
N ASN A 289 1.47 -0.33 17.85
CA ASN A 289 2.66 0.50 18.02
C ASN A 289 2.50 1.83 17.30
N ASP A 290 3.18 2.86 17.80
CA ASP A 290 3.26 4.16 17.14
C ASP A 290 4.06 4.07 15.85
N MET A 291 3.62 4.81 14.83
CA MET A 291 4.36 5.04 13.62
C MET A 291 5.32 6.22 13.79
N GLY A 292 6.42 6.21 13.01
CA GLY A 292 7.39 7.29 13.00
C GLY A 292 6.99 8.41 12.03
N PHE A 293 5.96 9.17 12.38
CA PHE A 293 5.51 10.29 11.53
C PHE A 293 6.44 11.50 11.59
N SER A 294 7.14 11.71 12.70
CA SER A 294 8.06 12.83 12.92
C SER A 294 9.27 12.38 13.74
N GLN A 295 10.39 13.06 13.56
CA GLN A 295 11.58 12.87 14.38
C GLN A 295 11.45 13.55 15.76
N ASP A 296 10.65 14.59 15.87
CA ASP A 296 10.31 15.22 17.14
C ASP A 296 9.31 14.31 17.88
N PRO A 297 9.64 13.85 19.13
CA PRO A 297 8.78 12.94 19.86
C PRO A 297 7.39 13.51 20.18
N SER A 298 7.27 14.82 20.40
CA SER A 298 5.99 15.48 20.69
C SER A 298 5.12 15.50 19.43
N ASN A 299 5.67 15.95 18.30
CA ASN A 299 4.99 15.95 17.00
C ASN A 299 4.61 14.53 16.58
N ASN A 300 5.46 13.54 16.87
CA ASN A 300 5.17 12.14 16.56
C ASN A 300 4.00 11.60 17.38
N ALA A 301 3.95 11.91 18.67
CA ALA A 301 2.84 11.51 19.55
C ALA A 301 1.52 12.14 19.11
N GLU A 302 1.52 13.44 18.75
CA GLU A 302 0.36 14.15 18.26
C GLU A 302 -0.15 13.57 16.94
N ALA A 303 0.76 13.31 15.98
CA ALA A 303 0.42 12.70 14.69
C ALA A 303 -0.18 11.30 14.87
N ASN A 304 0.37 10.48 15.77
CA ASN A 304 -0.19 9.15 16.06
C ASN A 304 -1.56 9.23 16.71
N ALA A 305 -1.78 10.18 17.64
CA ALA A 305 -3.10 10.40 18.26
C ALA A 305 -4.13 10.83 17.21
N MET A 306 -3.76 11.75 16.31
CA MET A 306 -4.61 12.19 15.20
C MET A 306 -4.93 11.04 14.24
N PHE A 307 -3.93 10.24 13.86
CA PHE A 307 -4.11 9.10 12.98
C PHE A 307 -5.11 8.07 13.56
N ARG A 308 -4.98 7.73 14.84
CA ARG A 308 -5.95 6.87 15.54
C ARG A 308 -7.36 7.47 15.61
N THR A 309 -7.45 8.80 15.79
CA THR A 309 -8.74 9.50 15.78
C THR A 309 -9.43 9.37 14.43
N LEU A 310 -8.70 9.57 13.33
CA LEU A 310 -9.22 9.40 11.97
C LEU A 310 -9.71 7.98 11.72
N GLN A 311 -8.95 6.97 12.16
CA GLN A 311 -9.36 5.57 12.05
C GLN A 311 -10.62 5.25 12.86
N GLN A 312 -10.79 5.85 14.04
CA GLN A 312 -12.03 5.73 14.82
C GLN A 312 -13.22 6.41 14.13
N GLU A 313 -12.99 7.54 13.46
CA GLU A 313 -14.02 8.22 12.67
C GLU A 313 -14.46 7.37 11.49
N MET A 314 -13.52 6.73 10.77
CA MET A 314 -13.85 5.77 9.69
C MET A 314 -14.76 4.63 10.20
N ALA A 315 -14.50 4.10 11.39
CA ALA A 315 -15.36 3.06 11.94
C ALA A 315 -16.81 3.55 12.16
N ARG A 316 -17.02 4.84 12.37
CA ARG A 316 -18.35 5.45 12.53
C ARG A 316 -19.05 5.77 11.23
N GLU A 317 -18.42 5.59 10.07
CA GLU A 317 -19.03 5.75 8.76
C GLU A 317 -20.15 4.72 8.50
N SER A 318 -20.16 3.63 9.26
CA SER A 318 -21.23 2.64 9.25
C SER A 318 -21.84 2.47 10.66
N ALA A 319 -23.17 2.30 10.74
CA ALA A 319 -23.84 1.96 11.99
C ALA A 319 -23.41 0.59 12.56
N ASN A 320 -22.90 -0.30 11.70
CA ASN A 320 -22.34 -1.60 12.07
C ASN A 320 -20.80 -1.58 12.08
N GLY A 321 -20.22 -0.39 12.19
CA GLY A 321 -18.78 -0.24 12.21
C GLY A 321 -18.18 -0.52 13.59
N THR A 322 -17.00 -1.16 13.60
CA THR A 322 -16.23 -1.44 14.82
C THR A 322 -14.78 -1.02 14.63
N TYR A 323 -14.17 -0.55 15.72
CA TYR A 323 -12.76 -0.19 15.80
C TYR A 323 -12.04 -1.14 16.74
N ARG A 324 -10.87 -1.64 16.32
CA ARG A 324 -10.03 -2.55 17.13
C ARG A 324 -8.57 -2.10 17.05
N VAL A 325 -7.83 -2.27 18.14
CA VAL A 325 -6.37 -2.10 18.15
C VAL A 325 -5.74 -3.49 18.18
N ALA A 326 -4.82 -3.76 17.26
CA ALA A 326 -4.03 -4.99 17.25
C ALA A 326 -2.78 -4.77 18.13
N PRO A 327 -2.70 -5.33 19.34
CA PRO A 327 -1.60 -5.06 20.26
C PRO A 327 -0.28 -5.63 19.74
N ASN A 328 0.82 -4.89 20.00
CA ASN A 328 2.19 -5.30 19.63
C ASN A 328 2.38 -5.53 18.12
N THR A 329 1.71 -4.73 17.28
CA THR A 329 1.86 -4.77 15.83
C THR A 329 2.46 -3.49 15.31
N THR A 330 3.21 -3.61 14.22
CA THR A 330 3.61 -2.48 13.37
C THR A 330 2.47 -2.12 12.42
N HIS A 331 2.72 -1.16 11.51
CA HIS A 331 1.82 -0.81 10.41
C HIS A 331 1.37 -2.02 9.57
N TYR A 332 2.17 -3.08 9.50
CA TYR A 332 1.87 -4.31 8.77
C TYR A 332 1.17 -5.35 9.66
N VAL A 333 -0.01 -5.01 10.16
CA VAL A 333 -0.81 -5.90 11.03
C VAL A 333 -1.04 -7.27 10.40
N GLN A 334 -1.23 -7.35 9.09
CA GLN A 334 -1.41 -8.59 8.32
C GLN A 334 -0.17 -9.52 8.34
N LEU A 335 1.02 -8.97 8.60
CA LEU A 335 2.26 -9.74 8.75
C LEU A 335 2.57 -10.10 10.20
N ASP A 336 2.26 -9.20 11.14
CA ASP A 336 2.55 -9.38 12.56
C ASP A 336 1.50 -10.25 13.25
N ARG A 337 0.21 -9.99 12.97
CA ARG A 337 -0.94 -10.67 13.60
C ARG A 337 -2.01 -11.01 12.54
N PRO A 338 -1.68 -11.91 11.60
CA PRO A 338 -2.62 -12.35 10.56
C PRO A 338 -3.91 -12.95 11.14
N ASP A 339 -3.83 -13.56 12.33
CA ASP A 339 -4.97 -14.10 13.06
C ASP A 339 -6.06 -13.06 13.34
N ILE A 340 -5.69 -11.84 13.77
CA ILE A 340 -6.62 -10.74 14.03
C ILE A 340 -7.32 -10.30 12.74
N VAL A 341 -6.56 -10.22 11.63
CA VAL A 341 -7.09 -9.82 10.33
C VAL A 341 -8.04 -10.89 9.78
N ILE A 342 -7.66 -12.17 9.86
CA ILE A 342 -8.50 -13.32 9.44
C ILE A 342 -9.81 -13.35 10.24
N GLU A 343 -9.75 -13.15 11.57
CA GLU A 343 -10.94 -13.09 12.42
C GLU A 343 -11.87 -11.95 12.04
N ALA A 344 -11.33 -10.74 11.79
CA ALA A 344 -12.10 -9.59 11.36
C ALA A 344 -12.81 -9.84 10.02
N ILE A 345 -12.08 -10.42 9.04
CA ILE A 345 -12.66 -10.79 7.74
C ILE A 345 -13.77 -11.83 7.93
N ARG A 346 -13.56 -12.85 8.75
CA ARG A 346 -14.59 -13.85 9.05
C ARG A 346 -15.83 -13.21 9.64
N SER A 347 -15.68 -12.35 10.63
CA SER A 347 -16.81 -11.62 11.27
C SER A 347 -17.63 -10.82 10.27
N VAL A 348 -16.95 -10.12 9.34
CA VAL A 348 -17.61 -9.33 8.29
C VAL A 348 -18.34 -10.26 7.28
N VAL A 349 -17.69 -11.34 6.85
CA VAL A 349 -18.27 -12.34 5.94
C VAL A 349 -19.51 -12.98 6.54
N ASP A 350 -19.44 -13.41 7.81
CA ASP A 350 -20.55 -14.06 8.50
C ASP A 350 -21.72 -13.08 8.72
N THR A 351 -21.42 -11.82 9.07
CA THR A 351 -22.45 -10.77 9.18
C THR A 351 -23.09 -10.49 7.81
N ALA A 352 -22.30 -10.41 6.75
CA ALA A 352 -22.82 -10.20 5.40
C ALA A 352 -23.73 -11.33 4.93
N ARG A 353 -23.41 -12.58 5.28
CA ARG A 353 -24.26 -13.76 5.00
C ARG A 353 -25.58 -13.77 5.77
N ALA A 354 -25.59 -13.17 6.96
CA ALA A 354 -26.79 -13.09 7.80
C ALA A 354 -27.76 -11.96 7.39
N LEU A 355 -27.27 -10.99 6.60
CA LEU A 355 -28.13 -9.92 6.09
C LEU A 355 -29.03 -10.45 4.96
N PRO A 356 -30.32 -10.04 4.91
CA PRO A 356 -31.20 -10.43 3.82
C PRO A 356 -30.66 -9.93 2.48
N ASP A 357 -30.78 -10.77 1.44
CA ASP A 357 -30.36 -10.44 0.08
C ASP A 357 -30.93 -9.10 -0.38
N LYS A 358 -30.06 -8.12 -0.69
CA LYS A 358 -30.47 -6.82 -1.25
C LYS A 358 -31.21 -6.96 -2.59
N ASN A 359 -31.20 -8.13 -3.23
CA ASN A 359 -31.76 -8.41 -4.54
C ASN A 359 -33.20 -8.99 -4.53
N ILE A 360 -33.81 -9.19 -3.36
CA ILE A 360 -35.25 -9.51 -3.33
C ILE A 360 -36.01 -8.16 -3.38
N LYS A 361 -36.10 -7.59 -4.58
CA LYS A 361 -37.12 -6.58 -4.88
C LYS A 361 -38.47 -7.31 -4.78
N MET A 362 -39.23 -7.04 -3.69
CA MET A 362 -40.66 -7.37 -3.66
C MET A 362 -41.40 -6.56 -4.72
#